data_29996b3a6717ab629e2e463fec9a3f36
#
_entry.id   29996b3a6717ab629e2e463fec9a3f36
#
_cell.length_a   1.000
_cell.length_b   1.000
_cell.length_c   1.000
_cell.angle_alpha   90.00
_cell.angle_beta   90.00
_cell.angle_gamma   90.00
#
_symmetry.space_group_name_H-M   'P 1'
#
loop_
_entity.id
_entity.type
_entity.pdbx_description
1 polymer ?
#
loop_
_entity_poly.entity_id
_entity_poly.type
_entity_poly.pdbx_seq_one_letter_code
_entity_poly.pdbx_strand_id
1 'polypeptide(L)'
;MKSDIEIARSIELKKIKQVAESVDIPRDEVENYGRYIAKIPTHLIDEEKVKKSNLILVTAITATKAGIGKTTVSIGLALGLNKIGKKAIVALREPSLGPCFGMKGGAAGGGYAQVLPMEKINLHFTGDFHAITSAHNMISALLDNYLYQHQADGFGLKEIIWRRVLDVNDRSLRSIVTGLGPSTNGITEESGFDITQASEIMAILCLATDLDDLRRRIENIILGFRFDGTPFTVKELGVAGAITVLLKDAINPNLVQTTEGSAAFVHGGPFANIAHGCNSILATKMAMTFGDYVVTEAGFGADLGAEKFYNIKCRKSGLQPKLTIIVATAQGLKMHGGVSLDRIKEPNMEGLKEGFGNLDKHVRNLRSFGQQVIVAFNRFASDTDEEVEAIRRHCEEKLEVGFAVNNAFAKGGEGAVDLANLVVDTIENKPSEPLTFTYEESDCVERKIEKVACNLYGASVVTYSLHSRKVIKLIEQMGISHYPVCIAKTQYSFSADPKIYGAVNNFEFHIKDIVVNNGAEMIVAIAGEILRMPGLPKKPQAEHIDIVDGNIEGLS
;
A
#
# COMPACT_ATOMS: atom_id res chain seq x y z
N MET A 1 -8.21 13.34 26.13
CA MET A 1 -8.40 12.02 25.47
C MET A 1 -7.07 11.30 25.58
N LYS A 2 -7.04 10.01 25.89
CA LYS A 2 -5.78 9.24 25.93
C LYS A 2 -5.14 9.23 24.54
N SER A 3 -3.81 9.25 24.47
CA SER A 3 -3.07 9.08 23.21
C SER A 3 -3.18 7.63 22.68
N ASP A 4 -2.85 7.41 21.42
CA ASP A 4 -2.91 6.08 20.80
C ASP A 4 -2.02 5.07 21.55
N ILE A 5 -0.84 5.49 21.98
CA ILE A 5 0.08 4.65 22.75
C ILE A 5 -0.44 4.36 24.18
N GLU A 6 -1.09 5.33 24.83
CA GLU A 6 -1.71 5.11 26.15
C GLU A 6 -2.88 4.14 26.06
N ILE A 7 -3.69 4.22 24.99
CA ILE A 7 -4.76 3.27 24.72
C ILE A 7 -4.15 1.87 24.48
N ALA A 8 -3.17 1.76 23.60
CA ALA A 8 -2.50 0.49 23.29
C ALA A 8 -1.96 -0.22 24.55
N ARG A 9 -1.33 0.54 25.45
CA ARG A 9 -0.80 0.02 26.73
C ARG A 9 -1.86 -0.36 27.75
N SER A 10 -3.05 0.26 27.66
CA SER A 10 -4.16 -0.07 28.58
C SER A 10 -4.86 -1.38 28.25
N ILE A 11 -4.57 -1.99 27.09
CA ILE A 11 -5.19 -3.24 26.64
C ILE A 11 -4.38 -4.46 27.14
N GLU A 12 -5.05 -5.38 27.78
CA GLU A 12 -4.46 -6.68 28.13
C GLU A 12 -4.42 -7.58 26.88
N LEU A 13 -3.20 -7.89 26.42
CA LEU A 13 -2.99 -8.68 25.21
C LEU A 13 -3.18 -10.18 25.46
N LYS A 14 -3.94 -10.84 24.62
CA LYS A 14 -3.99 -12.30 24.54
C LYS A 14 -2.64 -12.83 24.03
N LYS A 15 -2.24 -14.03 24.47
CA LYS A 15 -1.10 -14.72 23.86
C LYS A 15 -1.45 -15.07 22.40
N ILE A 16 -0.47 -14.92 21.50
CA ILE A 16 -0.73 -15.04 20.06
C ILE A 16 -1.32 -16.41 19.65
N LYS A 17 -0.95 -17.49 20.35
CA LYS A 17 -1.56 -18.81 20.12
C LYS A 17 -3.04 -18.86 20.47
N GLN A 18 -3.51 -18.09 21.44
CA GLN A 18 -4.94 -17.97 21.76
C GLN A 18 -5.69 -17.19 20.67
N VAL A 19 -5.02 -16.16 20.10
CA VAL A 19 -5.57 -15.42 18.95
C VAL A 19 -5.69 -16.34 17.73
N ALA A 20 -4.66 -17.12 17.44
CA ALA A 20 -4.65 -18.11 16.36
C ALA A 20 -5.79 -19.15 16.53
N GLU A 21 -5.92 -19.73 17.71
CA GLU A 21 -6.97 -20.70 18.03
C GLU A 21 -8.39 -20.11 17.87
N SER A 22 -8.57 -18.82 18.16
CA SER A 22 -9.90 -18.17 18.03
C SER A 22 -10.41 -18.05 16.59
N VAL A 23 -9.51 -18.26 15.61
CA VAL A 23 -9.83 -18.26 14.18
C VAL A 23 -9.49 -19.59 13.49
N ASP A 24 -9.35 -20.68 14.28
CA ASP A 24 -9.09 -22.05 13.80
C ASP A 24 -7.72 -22.22 13.10
N ILE A 25 -6.73 -21.39 13.39
CA ILE A 25 -5.34 -21.64 12.97
C ILE A 25 -4.76 -22.73 13.88
N PRO A 26 -4.22 -23.84 13.34
CA PRO A 26 -3.66 -24.91 14.14
C PRO A 26 -2.51 -24.41 15.02
N ARG A 27 -2.55 -24.72 16.30
CA ARG A 27 -1.58 -24.24 17.29
C ARG A 27 -0.14 -24.63 17.00
N ASP A 28 0.04 -25.79 16.39
CA ASP A 28 1.34 -26.37 16.07
C ASP A 28 2.02 -25.65 14.87
N GLU A 29 1.21 -25.02 14.03
CA GLU A 29 1.66 -24.26 12.85
C GLU A 29 2.00 -22.80 13.18
N VAL A 30 1.78 -22.36 14.42
CA VAL A 30 2.04 -20.98 14.85
C VAL A 30 3.51 -20.80 15.20
N GLU A 31 4.26 -20.11 14.34
CA GLU A 31 5.66 -19.76 14.58
C GLU A 31 5.77 -18.47 15.40
N ASN A 32 6.11 -18.59 16.68
CA ASN A 32 6.10 -17.47 17.61
C ASN A 32 7.27 -16.49 17.38
N TYR A 33 6.94 -15.20 17.25
CA TYR A 33 7.86 -14.07 17.35
C TYR A 33 7.64 -13.33 18.68
N GLY A 34 7.93 -13.99 19.79
CA GLY A 34 7.61 -13.56 21.14
C GLY A 34 6.21 -14.00 21.56
N ARG A 35 5.58 -13.24 22.50
CA ARG A 35 4.31 -13.64 23.13
C ARG A 35 3.07 -13.26 22.32
N TYR A 36 3.15 -12.18 21.53
CA TYR A 36 2.01 -11.47 20.96
C TYR A 36 2.03 -11.33 19.44
N ILE A 37 3.04 -11.89 18.79
CA ILE A 37 3.24 -11.85 17.34
C ILE A 37 3.64 -13.27 16.89
N ALA A 38 3.16 -13.68 15.71
CA ALA A 38 3.59 -14.94 15.09
C ALA A 38 3.65 -14.81 13.57
N LYS A 39 4.41 -15.68 12.93
CA LYS A 39 4.32 -15.95 11.50
C LYS A 39 3.45 -17.17 11.26
N ILE A 40 2.67 -17.14 10.18
CA ILE A 40 1.77 -18.22 9.80
C ILE A 40 2.24 -18.76 8.44
N PRO A 41 2.59 -20.06 8.37
CA PRO A 41 3.13 -20.67 7.16
C PRO A 41 2.14 -20.61 5.98
N THR A 42 2.65 -20.27 4.80
CA THR A 42 1.84 -20.06 3.59
C THR A 42 1.12 -21.32 3.10
N HIS A 43 1.61 -22.52 3.43
CA HIS A 43 0.96 -23.78 3.06
C HIS A 43 -0.42 -23.99 3.70
N LEU A 44 -0.79 -23.21 4.73
CA LEU A 44 -2.11 -23.23 5.34
C LEU A 44 -3.18 -22.52 4.51
N ILE A 45 -2.82 -21.81 3.44
CA ILE A 45 -3.79 -21.16 2.56
C ILE A 45 -4.63 -22.23 1.86
N ASP A 46 -5.95 -22.12 2.02
CA ASP A 46 -6.95 -22.98 1.43
C ASP A 46 -7.74 -22.19 0.38
N GLU A 47 -7.47 -22.45 -0.90
CA GLU A 47 -8.09 -21.73 -2.03
C GLU A 47 -9.62 -21.93 -2.09
N GLU A 48 -10.17 -23.04 -1.59
CA GLU A 48 -11.61 -23.25 -1.55
C GLU A 48 -12.28 -22.39 -0.48
N LYS A 49 -11.60 -22.16 0.66
CA LYS A 49 -12.07 -21.22 1.68
C LYS A 49 -11.91 -19.78 1.20
N VAL A 50 -10.81 -19.45 0.50
CA VAL A 50 -10.58 -18.14 -0.10
C VAL A 50 -11.74 -17.76 -1.03
N LYS A 51 -12.23 -18.66 -1.89
CA LYS A 51 -13.36 -18.42 -2.79
C LYS A 51 -14.70 -18.15 -2.07
N LYS A 52 -14.88 -18.67 -0.87
CA LYS A 52 -16.11 -18.53 -0.07
C LYS A 52 -16.11 -17.30 0.81
N SER A 53 -14.95 -16.79 1.17
CA SER A 53 -14.79 -15.64 2.06
C SER A 53 -15.17 -14.32 1.37
N ASN A 54 -15.73 -13.39 2.13
CA ASN A 54 -16.17 -12.08 1.67
C ASN A 54 -15.03 -11.06 1.80
N LEU A 55 -14.33 -10.77 0.71
CA LEU A 55 -13.28 -9.76 0.67
C LEU A 55 -13.88 -8.36 0.52
N ILE A 56 -13.51 -7.45 1.41
CA ILE A 56 -13.94 -6.04 1.44
C ILE A 56 -12.71 -5.16 1.28
N LEU A 57 -12.73 -4.28 0.27
CA LEU A 57 -11.70 -3.28 0.10
C LEU A 57 -12.09 -1.98 0.79
N VAL A 58 -11.23 -1.44 1.64
CA VAL A 58 -11.34 -0.08 2.18
C VAL A 58 -10.37 0.83 1.45
N THR A 59 -10.91 1.86 0.82
CA THR A 59 -10.17 2.93 0.16
C THR A 59 -10.65 4.29 0.68
N ALA A 60 -10.32 5.40 0.02
CA ALA A 60 -10.71 6.71 0.47
C ALA A 60 -10.91 7.68 -0.71
N ILE A 61 -11.51 8.84 -0.44
CA ILE A 61 -11.41 10.01 -1.31
C ILE A 61 -9.93 10.40 -1.49
N THR A 62 -9.62 11.28 -2.42
CA THR A 62 -8.24 11.76 -2.63
C THR A 62 -7.63 12.23 -1.31
N ALA A 63 -6.41 11.80 -1.01
CA ALA A 63 -5.74 12.10 0.24
C ALA A 63 -5.57 13.61 0.47
N THR A 64 -5.61 14.04 1.73
CA THR A 64 -5.37 15.42 2.14
C THR A 64 -4.34 15.48 3.25
N LYS A 65 -3.79 16.67 3.50
CA LYS A 65 -2.86 16.90 4.62
C LYS A 65 -3.51 16.71 6.00
N ALA A 66 -4.83 16.78 6.07
CA ALA A 66 -5.59 16.57 7.31
C ALA A 66 -5.68 15.08 7.71
N GLY A 67 -5.33 14.16 6.79
CA GLY A 67 -5.55 12.73 6.97
C GLY A 67 -7.02 12.33 6.76
N ILE A 68 -7.28 11.04 6.59
CA ILE A 68 -8.64 10.52 6.34
C ILE A 68 -8.99 9.39 7.34
N GLY A 69 -7.99 8.77 7.97
CA GLY A 69 -8.20 7.71 8.97
C GLY A 69 -8.61 6.36 8.39
N LYS A 70 -8.17 6.02 7.18
CA LYS A 70 -8.52 4.79 6.47
C LYS A 70 -8.22 3.53 7.28
N THR A 71 -7.01 3.38 7.83
CA THR A 71 -6.62 2.21 8.63
C THR A 71 -7.48 2.05 9.87
N THR A 72 -7.82 3.16 10.54
CA THR A 72 -8.75 3.16 11.68
C THR A 72 -10.14 2.65 11.28
N VAL A 73 -10.64 3.06 10.09
CA VAL A 73 -11.93 2.55 9.58
C VAL A 73 -11.83 1.07 9.21
N SER A 74 -10.72 0.63 8.62
CA SER A 74 -10.52 -0.79 8.25
C SER A 74 -10.53 -1.71 9.48
N ILE A 75 -9.77 -1.32 10.50
CA ILE A 75 -9.73 -2.07 11.78
C ILE A 75 -11.09 -1.98 12.48
N GLY A 76 -11.66 -0.76 12.57
CA GLY A 76 -12.97 -0.53 13.19
C GLY A 76 -14.08 -1.36 12.56
N LEU A 77 -14.10 -1.47 11.23
CA LEU A 77 -15.08 -2.32 10.53
C LEU A 77 -14.90 -3.81 10.90
N ALA A 78 -13.66 -4.32 10.92
CA ALA A 78 -13.43 -5.71 11.33
C ALA A 78 -13.88 -5.95 12.78
N LEU A 79 -13.63 -4.99 13.68
CA LEU A 79 -14.14 -5.02 15.05
C LEU A 79 -15.66 -4.99 15.09
N GLY A 80 -16.32 -4.11 14.34
CA GLY A 80 -17.78 -4.01 14.25
C GLY A 80 -18.41 -5.30 13.71
N LEU A 81 -17.84 -5.91 12.67
CA LEU A 81 -18.28 -7.21 12.15
C LEU A 81 -18.18 -8.30 13.21
N ASN A 82 -17.09 -8.35 13.98
CA ASN A 82 -16.95 -9.29 15.09
C ASN A 82 -17.98 -9.02 16.21
N LYS A 83 -18.32 -7.75 16.49
CA LYS A 83 -19.38 -7.38 17.47
C LYS A 83 -20.76 -7.92 17.09
N ILE A 84 -21.09 -7.93 15.81
CA ILE A 84 -22.36 -8.50 15.30
C ILE A 84 -22.29 -9.99 15.02
N GLY A 85 -21.25 -10.69 15.52
CA GLY A 85 -21.12 -12.15 15.46
C GLY A 85 -20.62 -12.71 14.12
N LYS A 86 -20.06 -11.87 13.24
CA LYS A 86 -19.39 -12.35 12.01
C LYS A 86 -17.92 -12.65 12.31
N LYS A 87 -17.34 -13.68 11.69
CA LYS A 87 -15.93 -14.03 11.81
C LYS A 87 -15.10 -13.14 10.85
N ALA A 88 -14.66 -11.98 11.34
CA ALA A 88 -13.95 -11.00 10.54
C ALA A 88 -12.48 -10.88 10.91
N ILE A 89 -11.62 -10.81 9.89
CA ILE A 89 -10.17 -10.61 10.01
C ILE A 89 -9.77 -9.39 9.17
N VAL A 90 -8.88 -8.53 9.70
CA VAL A 90 -8.30 -7.42 8.95
C VAL A 90 -6.91 -7.80 8.42
N ALA A 91 -6.62 -7.44 7.16
CA ALA A 91 -5.33 -7.66 6.52
C ALA A 91 -4.73 -6.30 6.08
N LEU A 92 -3.62 -5.91 6.68
CA LEU A 92 -3.01 -4.58 6.58
C LEU A 92 -1.60 -4.64 6.01
N ARG A 93 -1.10 -3.47 5.61
CA ARG A 93 0.31 -3.28 5.28
C ARG A 93 1.13 -3.08 6.54
N GLU A 94 2.38 -3.52 6.47
CA GLU A 94 3.38 -3.22 7.49
C GLU A 94 3.82 -1.75 7.38
N PRO A 95 3.92 -1.01 8.50
CA PRO A 95 4.42 0.36 8.51
C PRO A 95 5.93 0.43 8.28
N SER A 96 6.41 1.57 7.82
CA SER A 96 7.81 1.89 7.53
C SER A 96 8.37 2.85 8.56
N LEU A 97 9.64 2.69 8.91
CA LEU A 97 10.36 3.59 9.82
C LEU A 97 10.47 5.01 9.27
N GLY A 98 10.71 5.17 7.97
CA GLY A 98 10.84 6.48 7.34
C GLY A 98 9.67 7.42 7.64
N PRO A 99 8.40 7.07 7.34
CA PRO A 99 7.23 7.84 7.74
C PRO A 99 7.03 7.95 9.26
N CYS A 100 7.27 6.90 10.04
CA CYS A 100 7.09 6.90 11.49
C CYS A 100 7.97 7.96 12.18
N PHE A 101 9.22 8.10 11.74
CA PHE A 101 10.17 9.09 12.24
C PHE A 101 10.14 10.41 11.47
N GLY A 102 9.46 10.44 10.31
CA GLY A 102 9.37 11.59 9.41
C GLY A 102 8.16 12.49 9.64
N MET A 103 7.15 12.35 8.78
CA MET A 103 6.01 13.29 8.74
C MET A 103 4.71 12.74 9.33
N LYS A 104 4.60 11.44 9.59
CA LYS A 104 3.34 10.78 9.94
C LYS A 104 3.61 9.66 10.92
N GLY A 105 2.72 9.49 11.89
CA GLY A 105 2.71 8.33 12.76
C GLY A 105 2.56 7.00 12.02
N GLY A 106 2.71 5.91 12.73
CA GLY A 106 2.66 4.55 12.20
C GLY A 106 1.32 4.19 11.56
N ALA A 107 1.27 3.01 10.94
CA ALA A 107 0.08 2.51 10.25
C ALA A 107 -0.70 1.46 11.07
N ALA A 108 -0.58 1.48 12.39
CA ALA A 108 -1.26 0.52 13.29
C ALA A 108 -2.73 0.86 13.60
N GLY A 109 -3.31 1.89 12.97
CA GLY A 109 -4.62 2.44 13.30
C GLY A 109 -4.54 3.56 14.32
N GLY A 110 -5.66 3.90 14.99
CA GLY A 110 -5.69 4.94 16.02
C GLY A 110 -6.89 4.80 16.96
N GLY A 111 -6.80 5.44 18.14
CA GLY A 111 -7.80 5.33 19.19
C GLY A 111 -8.04 3.88 19.62
N TYR A 112 -9.29 3.48 19.74
CA TYR A 112 -9.69 2.11 20.07
C TYR A 112 -9.75 1.18 18.85
N ALA A 113 -9.38 1.63 17.66
CA ALA A 113 -9.27 0.81 16.45
C ALA A 113 -7.81 0.69 16.01
N GLN A 114 -7.02 -0.13 16.73
CA GLN A 114 -5.61 -0.38 16.49
C GLN A 114 -5.30 -1.88 16.38
N VAL A 115 -4.21 -2.22 15.70
CA VAL A 115 -3.53 -3.53 15.80
C VAL A 115 -2.38 -3.46 16.79
N LEU A 116 -2.23 -4.52 17.59
CA LEU A 116 -1.32 -4.57 18.72
C LEU A 116 -0.38 -5.79 18.66
N PRO A 117 0.85 -5.69 19.16
CA PRO A 117 1.45 -4.57 19.91
C PRO A 117 1.95 -3.44 19.00
N MET A 118 1.37 -2.24 19.12
CA MET A 118 1.56 -1.10 18.23
C MET A 118 3.04 -0.67 18.13
N GLU A 119 3.73 -0.55 19.27
CA GLU A 119 5.14 -0.14 19.32
C GLU A 119 6.04 -1.08 18.50
N LYS A 120 5.82 -2.40 18.59
CA LYS A 120 6.61 -3.38 17.84
C LYS A 120 6.29 -3.34 16.35
N ILE A 121 5.00 -3.21 15.99
CA ILE A 121 4.55 -3.15 14.61
C ILE A 121 5.14 -1.92 13.91
N ASN A 122 5.16 -0.75 14.57
CA ASN A 122 5.67 0.50 14.00
C ASN A 122 7.21 0.61 13.94
N LEU A 123 7.94 -0.29 14.60
CA LEU A 123 9.41 -0.28 14.64
C LEU A 123 9.97 -1.45 13.79
N HIS A 124 10.54 -2.46 14.42
CA HIS A 124 11.22 -3.55 13.71
C HIS A 124 10.34 -4.77 13.46
N PHE A 125 9.19 -4.84 14.07
CA PHE A 125 8.17 -5.88 13.96
C PHE A 125 8.73 -7.31 14.02
N THR A 126 8.75 -8.02 12.89
CA THR A 126 9.34 -9.37 12.74
C THR A 126 10.59 -9.36 11.88
N GLY A 127 11.01 -8.20 11.39
CA GLY A 127 12.21 -8.05 10.58
C GLY A 127 12.00 -8.18 9.08
N ASP A 128 10.77 -8.19 8.57
CA ASP A 128 10.49 -8.35 7.14
C ASP A 128 11.09 -7.20 6.32
N PHE A 129 10.99 -5.95 6.78
CA PHE A 129 11.65 -4.81 6.13
C PHE A 129 13.17 -4.92 6.15
N HIS A 130 13.74 -5.43 7.25
CA HIS A 130 15.18 -5.71 7.31
C HIS A 130 15.59 -6.80 6.31
N ALA A 131 14.82 -7.87 6.20
CA ALA A 131 15.07 -8.94 5.24
C ALA A 131 15.02 -8.42 3.79
N ILE A 132 14.02 -7.60 3.44
CA ILE A 132 13.88 -6.96 2.13
C ILE A 132 15.07 -6.02 1.85
N THR A 133 15.43 -5.16 2.81
CA THR A 133 16.56 -4.23 2.70
C THR A 133 17.87 -5.00 2.50
N SER A 134 18.09 -6.06 3.28
CA SER A 134 19.28 -6.91 3.20
C SER A 134 19.36 -7.65 1.87
N ALA A 135 18.26 -8.25 1.42
CA ALA A 135 18.18 -8.94 0.13
C ALA A 135 18.49 -8.00 -1.04
N HIS A 136 17.89 -6.81 -1.04
CA HIS A 136 18.08 -5.80 -2.07
C HIS A 136 19.56 -5.32 -2.12
N ASN A 137 20.10 -4.94 -0.98
CA ASN A 137 21.48 -4.43 -0.89
C ASN A 137 22.53 -5.53 -1.11
N MET A 138 22.21 -6.78 -0.79
CA MET A 138 23.08 -7.93 -1.11
C MET A 138 23.20 -8.11 -2.62
N ILE A 139 22.12 -7.96 -3.38
CA ILE A 139 22.18 -7.95 -4.85
C ILE A 139 23.12 -6.85 -5.34
N SER A 140 23.01 -5.61 -4.80
CA SER A 140 23.90 -4.50 -5.17
C SER A 140 25.38 -4.85 -4.91
N ALA A 141 25.69 -5.37 -3.71
CA ALA A 141 27.06 -5.75 -3.35
C ALA A 141 27.61 -6.88 -4.21
N LEU A 142 26.77 -7.86 -4.55
CA LEU A 142 27.17 -8.98 -5.40
C LEU A 142 27.37 -8.54 -6.85
N LEU A 143 26.57 -7.60 -7.35
CA LEU A 143 26.74 -7.00 -8.68
C LEU A 143 28.06 -6.21 -8.74
N ASP A 144 28.32 -5.33 -7.77
CA ASP A 144 29.56 -4.57 -7.71
C ASP A 144 30.80 -5.49 -7.67
N ASN A 145 30.74 -6.54 -6.85
CA ASN A 145 31.81 -7.53 -6.79
C ASN A 145 31.96 -8.29 -8.12
N TYR A 146 30.87 -8.66 -8.78
CA TYR A 146 30.92 -9.34 -10.07
C TYR A 146 31.59 -8.46 -11.14
N LEU A 147 31.19 -7.20 -11.22
CA LEU A 147 31.79 -6.23 -12.14
C LEU A 147 33.30 -6.04 -11.85
N TYR A 148 33.68 -5.91 -10.58
CA TYR A 148 35.07 -5.76 -10.17
C TYR A 148 35.95 -6.97 -10.55
N GLN A 149 35.46 -8.19 -10.29
CA GLN A 149 36.24 -9.42 -10.53
C GLN A 149 36.35 -9.75 -12.01
N HIS A 150 35.38 -9.35 -12.85
CA HIS A 150 35.37 -9.70 -14.28
C HIS A 150 35.86 -8.57 -15.20
N GLN A 151 36.46 -7.51 -14.66
CA GLN A 151 37.07 -6.45 -15.47
C GLN A 151 38.11 -6.97 -16.46
N ALA A 152 38.95 -7.88 -16.00
CA ALA A 152 40.00 -8.48 -16.82
C ALA A 152 39.45 -9.36 -17.96
N ASP A 153 38.25 -9.90 -17.81
CA ASP A 153 37.55 -10.70 -18.83
C ASP A 153 36.83 -9.83 -19.86
N GLY A 154 36.89 -8.48 -19.73
CA GLY A 154 36.21 -7.54 -20.60
C GLY A 154 34.70 -7.46 -20.35
N PHE A 155 34.18 -8.00 -19.24
CA PHE A 155 32.78 -7.85 -18.88
C PHE A 155 32.50 -6.44 -18.36
N GLY A 156 31.38 -5.86 -18.83
CA GLY A 156 30.90 -4.57 -18.36
C GLY A 156 29.44 -4.35 -18.72
N LEU A 157 28.78 -3.51 -17.97
CA LEU A 157 27.43 -3.03 -18.26
C LEU A 157 27.52 -1.59 -18.79
N LYS A 158 26.72 -1.31 -19.81
CA LYS A 158 26.57 0.05 -20.35
C LYS A 158 25.82 0.93 -19.36
N GLU A 159 24.88 0.35 -18.64
CA GLU A 159 24.01 1.03 -17.68
C GLU A 159 23.67 0.10 -16.53
N ILE A 160 23.82 0.58 -15.30
CA ILE A 160 23.38 -0.11 -14.08
C ILE A 160 22.14 0.62 -13.58
N ILE A 161 21.02 -0.09 -13.47
CA ILE A 161 19.75 0.48 -13.00
C ILE A 161 19.41 0.08 -11.56
N TRP A 162 20.08 -0.94 -11.03
CA TRP A 162 19.89 -1.44 -9.68
C TRP A 162 20.61 -0.56 -8.66
N ARG A 163 19.82 0.13 -7.82
CA ARG A 163 20.32 1.01 -6.75
C ARG A 163 20.36 0.28 -5.42
N ARG A 164 20.62 0.98 -4.34
CA ARG A 164 20.51 0.48 -2.97
C ARG A 164 19.20 0.94 -2.34
N VAL A 165 18.82 0.38 -1.18
CA VAL A 165 17.65 0.81 -0.43
C VAL A 165 17.96 0.98 1.05
N LEU A 166 17.19 1.87 1.70
CA LEU A 166 17.25 2.08 3.15
C LEU A 166 15.87 2.50 3.65
N ASP A 167 15.41 1.95 4.80
CA ASP A 167 14.09 2.28 5.36
C ASP A 167 14.12 3.53 6.24
N VAL A 168 14.64 4.61 5.68
CA VAL A 168 14.64 5.96 6.28
C VAL A 168 14.38 7.02 5.21
N ASN A 169 14.02 8.22 5.66
CA ASN A 169 13.89 9.39 4.79
C ASN A 169 15.21 10.17 4.80
N ASP A 170 16.04 10.00 3.75
CA ASP A 170 17.31 10.70 3.64
C ASP A 170 17.55 11.26 2.23
N ARG A 171 17.33 12.56 2.07
CA ARG A 171 17.53 13.25 0.78
C ARG A 171 18.97 13.27 0.29
N SER A 172 19.94 13.11 1.19
CA SER A 172 21.38 13.15 0.86
C SER A 172 21.81 11.90 0.10
N LEU A 173 21.03 10.81 0.22
CA LEU A 173 21.32 9.52 -0.42
C LEU A 173 20.71 9.37 -1.83
N ARG A 174 20.01 10.38 -2.36
CA ARG A 174 19.40 10.30 -3.70
C ARG A 174 20.40 10.07 -4.82
N SER A 175 21.58 10.69 -4.71
CA SER A 175 22.72 10.46 -5.60
C SER A 175 23.99 10.42 -4.77
N ILE A 176 24.78 9.36 -4.95
CA ILE A 176 26.06 9.14 -4.27
C ILE A 176 27.08 8.63 -5.28
N VAL A 177 28.33 8.62 -4.90
CA VAL A 177 29.39 7.94 -5.63
C VAL A 177 29.90 6.77 -4.81
N THR A 178 29.90 5.57 -5.40
CA THR A 178 30.43 4.34 -4.81
C THR A 178 31.83 4.06 -5.33
N GLY A 179 32.60 3.18 -4.67
CA GLY A 179 33.92 2.75 -5.10
C GLY A 179 35.02 3.82 -5.03
N LEU A 180 34.83 4.91 -4.28
CA LEU A 180 35.85 5.95 -4.09
C LEU A 180 37.04 5.44 -3.30
N GLY A 181 38.26 5.87 -3.70
CA GLY A 181 39.51 5.54 -3.04
C GLY A 181 40.42 4.63 -3.87
N PRO A 182 41.20 3.73 -3.25
CA PRO A 182 42.07 2.83 -3.99
C PRO A 182 41.27 1.84 -4.86
N SER A 183 41.88 1.33 -5.92
CA SER A 183 41.24 0.40 -6.87
C SER A 183 40.67 -0.87 -6.22
N THR A 184 41.13 -1.20 -5.03
CA THR A 184 40.60 -2.31 -4.22
C THR A 184 39.20 -2.05 -3.65
N ASN A 185 38.71 -0.79 -3.70
CA ASN A 185 37.37 -0.45 -3.27
C ASN A 185 36.28 -0.72 -4.34
N GLY A 186 36.68 -1.18 -5.52
CA GLY A 186 35.77 -1.48 -6.63
C GLY A 186 35.82 -0.43 -7.74
N ILE A 187 34.77 -0.40 -8.56
CA ILE A 187 34.63 0.52 -9.68
C ILE A 187 33.94 1.79 -9.17
N THR A 188 34.50 2.97 -9.51
CA THR A 188 33.88 4.24 -9.15
C THR A 188 32.70 4.51 -10.08
N GLU A 189 31.52 4.64 -9.51
CA GLU A 189 30.28 4.89 -10.27
C GLU A 189 29.28 5.77 -9.50
N GLU A 190 28.38 6.45 -10.24
CA GLU A 190 27.23 7.12 -9.65
C GLU A 190 26.14 6.09 -9.30
N SER A 191 25.60 6.17 -8.10
CA SER A 191 24.53 5.34 -7.60
C SER A 191 23.59 6.15 -6.70
N GLY A 192 22.75 5.51 -5.90
CA GLY A 192 21.88 6.17 -4.93
C GLY A 192 21.07 5.16 -4.13
N PHE A 193 20.25 5.69 -3.24
CA PHE A 193 19.32 4.91 -2.45
C PHE A 193 17.88 5.28 -2.77
N ASP A 194 17.03 4.27 -2.81
CA ASP A 194 15.57 4.41 -2.73
C ASP A 194 15.12 4.02 -1.32
N ILE A 195 13.90 4.40 -0.93
CA ILE A 195 13.31 3.90 0.32
C ILE A 195 12.91 2.43 0.13
N THR A 196 13.01 1.61 1.17
CA THR A 196 12.76 0.15 1.08
C THR A 196 11.38 -0.20 0.49
N GLN A 197 10.36 0.62 0.70
CA GLN A 197 9.01 0.46 0.12
C GLN A 197 8.96 0.61 -1.41
N ALA A 198 9.97 1.26 -2.00
CA ALA A 198 10.14 1.40 -3.45
C ALA A 198 10.95 0.24 -4.06
N SER A 199 11.48 -0.66 -3.24
CA SER A 199 12.23 -1.84 -3.68
C SER A 199 11.36 -2.74 -4.56
N GLU A 200 11.94 -3.25 -5.65
CA GLU A 200 11.31 -4.30 -6.44
C GLU A 200 11.13 -5.59 -5.61
N ILE A 201 12.05 -5.89 -4.67
CA ILE A 201 11.92 -7.03 -3.73
C ILE A 201 10.65 -6.88 -2.87
N MET A 202 10.31 -5.67 -2.41
CA MET A 202 9.07 -5.42 -1.68
C MET A 202 7.83 -5.74 -2.55
N ALA A 203 7.83 -5.32 -3.80
CA ALA A 203 6.75 -5.62 -4.74
C ALA A 203 6.66 -7.12 -5.03
N ILE A 204 7.80 -7.78 -5.24
CA ILE A 204 7.89 -9.23 -5.44
C ILE A 204 7.31 -9.99 -4.25
N LEU A 205 7.73 -9.68 -3.02
CA LEU A 205 7.21 -10.32 -1.79
C LEU A 205 5.68 -10.19 -1.68
N CYS A 206 5.15 -9.02 -2.04
CA CYS A 206 3.70 -8.78 -1.96
C CYS A 206 2.88 -9.45 -3.07
N LEU A 207 3.51 -9.77 -4.22
CA LEU A 207 2.85 -10.37 -5.38
C LEU A 207 3.15 -11.86 -5.57
N ALA A 208 4.14 -12.40 -4.85
CA ALA A 208 4.47 -13.82 -4.86
C ALA A 208 3.33 -14.67 -4.29
N THR A 209 3.17 -15.89 -4.84
CA THR A 209 2.15 -16.86 -4.43
C THR A 209 2.72 -17.95 -3.53
N ASP A 210 4.02 -18.21 -3.61
CA ASP A 210 4.75 -19.20 -2.83
C ASP A 210 6.26 -18.92 -2.92
N LEU A 211 7.08 -19.79 -2.30
CA LEU A 211 8.53 -19.64 -2.27
C LEU A 211 9.20 -19.87 -3.65
N ASP A 212 8.65 -20.75 -4.46
CA ASP A 212 9.18 -21.04 -5.80
C ASP A 212 8.87 -19.87 -6.76
N ASP A 213 7.68 -19.29 -6.69
CA ASP A 213 7.34 -18.07 -7.44
C ASP A 213 8.19 -16.88 -6.97
N LEU A 214 8.43 -16.75 -5.65
CA LEU A 214 9.34 -15.74 -5.10
C LEU A 214 10.73 -15.84 -5.73
N ARG A 215 11.31 -17.06 -5.76
CA ARG A 215 12.62 -17.31 -6.37
C ARG A 215 12.64 -17.01 -7.86
N ARG A 216 11.65 -17.49 -8.62
CA ARG A 216 11.50 -17.22 -10.06
C ARG A 216 11.46 -15.72 -10.36
N ARG A 217 10.71 -14.96 -9.56
CA ARG A 217 10.62 -13.50 -9.68
C ARG A 217 11.97 -12.83 -9.39
N ILE A 218 12.68 -13.25 -8.35
CA ILE A 218 14.03 -12.76 -8.03
C ILE A 218 15.01 -13.03 -9.18
N GLU A 219 14.97 -14.20 -9.80
CA GLU A 219 15.78 -14.54 -10.97
C GLU A 219 15.60 -13.56 -12.13
N ASN A 220 14.38 -13.05 -12.31
CA ASN A 220 14.01 -12.17 -13.42
C ASN A 220 14.33 -10.67 -13.17
N ILE A 221 14.77 -10.27 -11.99
CA ILE A 221 15.16 -8.89 -11.72
C ILE A 221 16.25 -8.44 -12.68
N ILE A 222 16.06 -7.30 -13.36
CA ILE A 222 17.06 -6.67 -14.22
C ILE A 222 17.96 -5.76 -13.38
N LEU A 223 19.26 -5.97 -13.48
CA LEU A 223 20.28 -5.20 -12.76
C LEU A 223 20.88 -4.07 -13.61
N GLY A 224 20.91 -4.26 -14.92
CA GLY A 224 21.46 -3.33 -15.87
C GLY A 224 21.37 -3.84 -17.30
N PHE A 225 21.96 -3.11 -18.22
CA PHE A 225 21.97 -3.45 -19.65
C PHE A 225 23.42 -3.54 -20.18
N ARG A 226 23.68 -4.53 -21.03
CA ARG A 226 24.94 -4.69 -21.74
C ARG A 226 25.07 -3.66 -22.86
N PHE A 227 26.25 -3.56 -23.45
CA PHE A 227 26.53 -2.65 -24.57
C PHE A 227 25.71 -2.96 -25.83
N ASP A 228 25.28 -4.18 -26.02
CA ASP A 228 24.36 -4.61 -27.09
C ASP A 228 22.87 -4.33 -26.79
N GLY A 229 22.56 -3.80 -25.61
CA GLY A 229 21.21 -3.48 -25.14
C GLY A 229 20.47 -4.65 -24.50
N THR A 230 21.10 -5.83 -24.36
CA THR A 230 20.49 -6.97 -23.65
C THR A 230 20.49 -6.77 -22.14
N PRO A 231 19.43 -7.18 -21.42
CA PRO A 231 19.38 -7.07 -19.96
C PRO A 231 20.38 -8.05 -19.31
N PHE A 232 20.92 -7.66 -18.16
CA PHE A 232 21.66 -8.51 -17.23
C PHE A 232 20.83 -8.70 -15.96
N THR A 233 20.57 -9.96 -15.59
CA THR A 233 19.59 -10.30 -14.56
C THR A 233 20.25 -10.96 -13.34
N VAL A 234 19.49 -11.05 -12.23
CA VAL A 234 19.91 -11.80 -11.03
C VAL A 234 20.15 -13.28 -11.35
N LYS A 235 19.42 -13.86 -12.32
CA LYS A 235 19.67 -15.23 -12.80
C LYS A 235 21.08 -15.39 -13.35
N GLU A 236 21.52 -14.45 -14.18
CA GLU A 236 22.85 -14.47 -14.79
C GLU A 236 23.96 -14.16 -13.78
N LEU A 237 23.65 -13.31 -12.77
CA LEU A 237 24.53 -13.10 -11.62
C LEU A 237 24.68 -14.38 -10.77
N GLY A 238 23.74 -15.34 -10.86
CA GLY A 238 23.81 -16.65 -10.23
C GLY A 238 23.50 -16.69 -8.73
N VAL A 239 22.82 -15.66 -8.18
CA VAL A 239 22.68 -15.48 -6.73
C VAL A 239 21.23 -15.59 -6.21
N ALA A 240 20.25 -15.86 -7.08
CA ALA A 240 18.83 -15.89 -6.72
C ALA A 240 18.50 -16.79 -5.52
N GLY A 241 19.14 -17.95 -5.41
CA GLY A 241 18.97 -18.87 -4.27
C GLY A 241 19.37 -18.22 -2.94
N ALA A 242 20.52 -17.55 -2.88
CA ALA A 242 20.98 -16.86 -1.67
C ALA A 242 20.04 -15.71 -1.27
N ILE A 243 19.54 -14.97 -2.25
CA ILE A 243 18.56 -13.88 -2.00
C ILE A 243 17.23 -14.44 -1.50
N THR A 244 16.75 -15.55 -2.06
CA THR A 244 15.53 -16.22 -1.59
C THR A 244 15.66 -16.70 -0.15
N VAL A 245 16.84 -17.21 0.25
CA VAL A 245 17.10 -17.62 1.66
C VAL A 245 16.93 -16.47 2.63
N LEU A 246 17.35 -15.24 2.29
CA LEU A 246 17.13 -14.05 3.14
C LEU A 246 15.65 -13.70 3.33
N LEU A 247 14.79 -14.12 2.40
CA LEU A 247 13.35 -13.83 2.40
C LEU A 247 12.48 -15.01 2.85
N LYS A 248 13.09 -16.16 3.20
CA LYS A 248 12.38 -17.41 3.51
C LYS A 248 11.34 -17.25 4.61
N ASP A 249 11.69 -16.55 5.68
CA ASP A 249 10.76 -16.32 6.79
C ASP A 249 9.86 -15.10 6.54
N ALA A 250 10.39 -14.10 5.81
CA ALA A 250 9.65 -12.88 5.47
C ALA A 250 8.44 -13.13 4.54
N ILE A 251 8.40 -14.23 3.80
CA ILE A 251 7.24 -14.57 2.94
C ILE A 251 5.99 -14.95 3.73
N ASN A 252 6.16 -15.43 4.97
CA ASN A 252 5.05 -15.84 5.83
C ASN A 252 4.36 -14.62 6.46
N PRO A 253 3.02 -14.48 6.33
CA PRO A 253 2.28 -13.36 6.92
C PRO A 253 2.37 -13.30 8.44
N ASN A 254 2.41 -12.09 8.98
CA ASN A 254 2.47 -11.84 10.42
C ASN A 254 1.07 -11.80 11.01
N LEU A 255 0.81 -12.65 11.99
CA LEU A 255 -0.40 -12.65 12.82
C LEU A 255 -0.19 -11.76 14.04
N VAL A 256 -1.12 -10.86 14.28
CA VAL A 256 -1.22 -9.97 15.44
C VAL A 256 -2.67 -9.92 15.91
N GLN A 257 -2.98 -9.06 16.87
CA GLN A 257 -4.34 -8.87 17.37
C GLN A 257 -4.77 -7.40 17.31
N THR A 258 -6.06 -7.18 17.31
CA THR A 258 -6.67 -5.87 17.47
C THR A 258 -6.80 -5.48 18.95
N THR A 259 -7.19 -4.24 19.23
CA THR A 259 -7.51 -3.77 20.59
C THR A 259 -8.58 -4.60 21.32
N GLU A 260 -9.45 -5.31 20.59
CA GLU A 260 -10.47 -6.21 21.15
C GLU A 260 -10.05 -7.68 21.11
N GLY A 261 -8.80 -7.97 20.75
CA GLY A 261 -8.21 -9.31 20.78
C GLY A 261 -8.70 -10.23 19.65
N SER A 262 -9.23 -9.70 18.56
CA SER A 262 -9.49 -10.43 17.32
C SER A 262 -8.22 -10.51 16.46
N ALA A 263 -8.15 -11.52 15.58
CA ALA A 263 -7.01 -11.74 14.70
C ALA A 263 -6.86 -10.65 13.63
N ALA A 264 -5.62 -10.31 13.33
CA ALA A 264 -5.26 -9.42 12.23
C ALA A 264 -3.97 -9.90 11.57
N PHE A 265 -3.86 -9.76 10.25
CA PHE A 265 -2.63 -10.00 9.51
C PHE A 265 -1.99 -8.69 9.07
N VAL A 266 -0.67 -8.57 9.23
CA VAL A 266 0.13 -7.43 8.79
C VAL A 266 1.31 -7.95 7.99
N HIS A 267 1.41 -7.58 6.69
CA HIS A 267 2.46 -8.13 5.85
C HIS A 267 2.70 -7.30 4.58
N GLY A 268 3.96 -6.96 4.33
CA GLY A 268 4.39 -6.14 3.20
C GLY A 268 3.91 -4.68 3.28
N GLY A 269 4.67 -3.76 2.73
CA GLY A 269 4.42 -2.32 2.91
C GLY A 269 4.72 -1.43 1.71
N PRO A 270 4.40 -1.80 0.44
CA PRO A 270 4.69 -0.95 -0.70
C PRO A 270 3.83 0.32 -0.67
N PHE A 271 4.41 1.48 -1.07
CA PHE A 271 3.67 2.73 -1.15
C PHE A 271 2.84 2.81 -2.43
N ALA A 272 1.60 3.34 -2.35
CA ALA A 272 0.71 3.42 -3.50
C ALA A 272 1.03 4.57 -4.48
N ASN A 273 1.87 5.53 -4.12
CA ASN A 273 2.30 6.62 -5.01
C ASN A 273 3.60 6.30 -5.79
N ILE A 274 4.28 5.18 -5.47
CA ILE A 274 5.51 4.74 -6.13
C ILE A 274 5.51 3.24 -6.49
N ALA A 275 4.57 2.46 -5.93
CA ALA A 275 4.38 1.03 -6.15
C ALA A 275 2.88 0.70 -6.11
N HIS A 276 2.50 -0.58 -6.02
CA HIS A 276 1.09 -1.00 -6.06
C HIS A 276 0.29 -0.74 -4.78
N GLY A 277 0.94 -0.47 -3.64
CA GLY A 277 0.29 0.10 -2.45
C GLY A 277 -0.67 -0.79 -1.68
N CYS A 278 -0.54 -2.11 -1.80
CA CYS A 278 -1.38 -3.09 -1.13
C CYS A 278 -0.53 -4.04 -0.28
N ASN A 279 -1.11 -4.64 0.76
CA ASN A 279 -0.48 -5.75 1.47
C ASN A 279 -0.32 -6.96 0.54
N SER A 280 0.40 -7.99 1.00
CA SER A 280 0.68 -9.17 0.18
C SER A 280 -0.58 -9.95 -0.23
N ILE A 281 -0.51 -10.65 -1.35
CA ILE A 281 -1.51 -11.62 -1.79
C ILE A 281 -1.65 -12.69 -0.72
N LEU A 282 -0.54 -13.18 -0.19
CA LEU A 282 -0.50 -14.25 0.81
C LEU A 282 -1.22 -13.86 2.11
N ALA A 283 -1.00 -12.64 2.63
CA ALA A 283 -1.70 -12.18 3.84
C ALA A 283 -3.22 -12.05 3.61
N THR A 284 -3.64 -11.57 2.44
CA THR A 284 -5.06 -11.48 2.11
C THR A 284 -5.70 -12.87 2.00
N LYS A 285 -5.06 -13.81 1.29
CA LYS A 285 -5.55 -15.19 1.16
C LYS A 285 -5.51 -15.94 2.50
N MET A 286 -4.49 -15.70 3.33
CA MET A 286 -4.42 -16.25 4.68
C MET A 286 -5.60 -15.78 5.54
N ALA A 287 -5.87 -14.46 5.54
CA ALA A 287 -7.04 -13.91 6.22
C ALA A 287 -8.35 -14.51 5.70
N MET A 288 -8.49 -14.70 4.38
CA MET A 288 -9.66 -15.31 3.75
C MET A 288 -9.81 -16.82 4.04
N THR A 289 -8.72 -17.51 4.30
CA THR A 289 -8.74 -18.91 4.70
C THR A 289 -9.38 -19.10 6.09
N PHE A 290 -9.16 -18.14 7.00
CA PHE A 290 -9.56 -18.25 8.39
C PHE A 290 -10.70 -17.29 8.80
N GLY A 291 -11.12 -16.38 7.92
CA GLY A 291 -12.21 -15.43 8.15
C GLY A 291 -13.31 -15.52 7.10
N ASP A 292 -14.57 -15.40 7.54
CA ASP A 292 -15.72 -15.34 6.63
C ASP A 292 -15.84 -13.96 5.97
N TYR A 293 -15.36 -12.92 6.67
CA TYR A 293 -15.25 -11.54 6.20
C TYR A 293 -13.81 -11.07 6.35
N VAL A 294 -13.24 -10.55 5.28
CA VAL A 294 -11.87 -10.03 5.31
C VAL A 294 -11.86 -8.58 4.86
N VAL A 295 -11.39 -7.71 5.76
CA VAL A 295 -11.23 -6.29 5.48
C VAL A 295 -9.78 -6.03 5.12
N THR A 296 -9.55 -5.48 3.94
CA THR A 296 -8.21 -5.06 3.52
C THR A 296 -8.23 -3.62 3.05
N GLU A 297 -7.06 -2.97 2.99
CA GLU A 297 -6.97 -1.59 2.53
C GLU A 297 -6.00 -1.43 1.36
N ALA A 298 -6.22 -0.39 0.56
CA ALA A 298 -5.28 0.10 -0.44
C ALA A 298 -4.77 1.50 -0.09
N GLY A 299 -3.53 1.81 -0.44
CA GLY A 299 -2.86 3.06 -0.05
C GLY A 299 -3.48 4.30 -0.70
N PHE A 300 -3.54 5.40 0.04
CA PHE A 300 -4.06 6.70 -0.40
C PHE A 300 -5.53 6.65 -0.90
N GLY A 301 -5.87 7.43 -1.92
CA GLY A 301 -7.21 7.51 -2.50
C GLY A 301 -7.50 6.37 -3.48
N ALA A 302 -8.77 6.24 -3.87
CA ALA A 302 -9.21 5.18 -4.77
C ALA A 302 -8.61 5.29 -6.18
N ASP A 303 -8.22 6.48 -6.59
CA ASP A 303 -7.53 6.73 -7.87
C ASP A 303 -6.12 6.12 -7.94
N LEU A 304 -5.46 5.92 -6.81
CA LEU A 304 -4.15 5.28 -6.71
C LEU A 304 -4.24 3.87 -6.16
N GLY A 305 -4.71 3.73 -4.91
CA GLY A 305 -4.67 2.46 -4.21
C GLY A 305 -5.67 1.46 -4.74
N ALA A 306 -6.95 1.82 -4.85
CA ALA A 306 -7.97 0.88 -5.33
C ALA A 306 -7.77 0.51 -6.81
N GLU A 307 -7.38 1.47 -7.65
CA GLU A 307 -7.01 1.20 -9.05
C GLU A 307 -5.98 0.07 -9.14
N LYS A 308 -4.87 0.18 -8.39
CA LYS A 308 -3.80 -0.82 -8.39
C LYS A 308 -4.18 -2.11 -7.70
N PHE A 309 -5.01 -2.04 -6.67
CA PHE A 309 -5.57 -3.22 -6.04
C PHE A 309 -6.32 -4.08 -7.06
N TYR A 310 -7.14 -3.48 -7.92
CA TYR A 310 -7.87 -4.22 -8.95
C TYR A 310 -6.98 -4.59 -10.14
N ASN A 311 -6.39 -3.61 -10.82
CA ASN A 311 -5.65 -3.82 -12.06
C ASN A 311 -4.35 -4.62 -11.88
N ILE A 312 -3.76 -4.64 -10.68
CA ILE A 312 -2.51 -5.36 -10.42
C ILE A 312 -2.75 -6.55 -9.48
N LYS A 313 -3.13 -6.30 -8.22
CA LYS A 313 -3.21 -7.36 -7.21
C LYS A 313 -4.32 -8.37 -7.51
N CYS A 314 -5.54 -7.91 -7.76
CA CYS A 314 -6.66 -8.82 -8.08
C CYS A 314 -6.46 -9.53 -9.41
N ARG A 315 -5.94 -8.83 -10.44
CA ARG A 315 -5.62 -9.45 -11.74
C ARG A 315 -4.64 -10.62 -11.58
N LYS A 316 -3.57 -10.44 -10.79
CA LYS A 316 -2.55 -11.49 -10.56
C LYS A 316 -3.03 -12.62 -9.66
N SER A 317 -3.90 -12.34 -8.69
CA SER A 317 -4.29 -13.29 -7.64
C SER A 317 -5.64 -13.97 -7.86
N GLY A 318 -6.46 -13.47 -8.78
CA GLY A 318 -7.84 -13.92 -8.97
C GLY A 318 -8.81 -13.47 -7.87
N LEU A 319 -8.38 -12.63 -6.93
CA LEU A 319 -9.22 -12.13 -5.85
C LEU A 319 -10.39 -11.29 -6.39
N GLN A 320 -11.60 -11.49 -5.81
CA GLN A 320 -12.83 -10.82 -6.20
C GLN A 320 -13.46 -10.14 -4.97
N PRO A 321 -13.24 -8.82 -4.76
CA PRO A 321 -13.89 -8.11 -3.68
C PRO A 321 -15.41 -8.11 -3.84
N LYS A 322 -16.12 -8.35 -2.74
CA LYS A 322 -17.59 -8.33 -2.69
C LYS A 322 -18.17 -6.95 -2.46
N LEU A 323 -17.33 -6.02 -1.97
CA LEU A 323 -17.73 -4.66 -1.63
C LEU A 323 -16.48 -3.77 -1.56
N THR A 324 -16.65 -2.50 -1.95
CA THR A 324 -15.64 -1.45 -1.74
C THR A 324 -16.21 -0.33 -0.88
N ILE A 325 -15.44 0.06 0.13
CA ILE A 325 -15.79 1.14 1.05
C ILE A 325 -14.90 2.35 0.76
N ILE A 326 -15.51 3.49 0.51
CA ILE A 326 -14.83 4.79 0.43
C ILE A 326 -14.91 5.47 1.78
N VAL A 327 -13.77 5.74 2.39
CA VAL A 327 -13.69 6.59 3.58
C VAL A 327 -13.70 8.05 3.15
N ALA A 328 -14.63 8.81 3.71
CA ALA A 328 -14.75 10.24 3.54
C ALA A 328 -14.74 10.96 4.90
N THR A 329 -14.27 12.21 4.93
CA THR A 329 -14.30 13.10 6.09
C THR A 329 -14.80 14.48 5.67
N ALA A 330 -15.47 15.22 6.55
CA ALA A 330 -15.88 16.59 6.25
C ALA A 330 -14.66 17.49 5.94
N GLN A 331 -13.57 17.33 6.71
CA GLN A 331 -12.31 18.05 6.47
C GLN A 331 -11.71 17.74 5.09
N GLY A 332 -11.69 16.47 4.69
CA GLY A 332 -11.19 16.06 3.38
C GLY A 332 -12.02 16.66 2.23
N LEU A 333 -13.35 16.59 2.33
CA LEU A 333 -14.25 17.18 1.34
C LEU A 333 -14.13 18.70 1.28
N LYS A 334 -14.13 19.41 2.42
CA LYS A 334 -13.92 20.85 2.48
C LYS A 334 -12.60 21.28 1.82
N MET A 335 -11.52 20.53 2.06
CA MET A 335 -10.23 20.82 1.41
C MET A 335 -10.30 20.65 -0.11
N HIS A 336 -10.99 19.62 -0.60
CA HIS A 336 -11.24 19.42 -2.03
C HIS A 336 -12.18 20.47 -2.62
N GLY A 337 -13.00 21.14 -1.81
CA GLY A 337 -13.80 22.30 -2.15
C GLY A 337 -13.09 23.64 -1.97
N GLY A 338 -11.76 23.64 -1.77
CA GLY A 338 -10.94 24.87 -1.72
C GLY A 338 -10.81 25.50 -0.34
N VAL A 339 -11.32 24.90 0.73
CA VAL A 339 -11.15 25.41 2.10
C VAL A 339 -9.70 25.18 2.55
N SER A 340 -9.06 26.22 3.06
CA SER A 340 -7.67 26.19 3.52
C SER A 340 -7.50 25.35 4.80
N LEU A 341 -6.30 24.78 4.99
CA LEU A 341 -6.00 23.84 6.09
C LEU A 341 -6.18 24.46 7.48
N ASP A 342 -5.92 25.76 7.65
CA ASP A 342 -6.09 26.51 8.89
C ASP A 342 -7.57 26.68 9.29
N ARG A 343 -8.48 26.72 8.30
CA ARG A 343 -9.94 26.88 8.51
C ARG A 343 -10.73 25.59 8.34
N ILE A 344 -10.08 24.48 8.03
CA ILE A 344 -10.75 23.22 7.65
C ILE A 344 -11.62 22.61 8.76
N LYS A 345 -11.37 22.98 10.02
CA LYS A 345 -12.14 22.53 11.19
C LYS A 345 -13.37 23.41 11.46
N GLU A 346 -13.47 24.58 10.83
CA GLU A 346 -14.64 25.44 10.93
C GLU A 346 -15.79 24.88 10.07
N PRO A 347 -17.06 25.05 10.48
CA PRO A 347 -18.20 24.72 9.63
C PRO A 347 -18.15 25.50 8.32
N ASN A 348 -18.26 24.81 7.19
CA ASN A 348 -18.25 25.43 5.86
C ASN A 348 -19.05 24.59 4.86
N MET A 349 -20.34 24.87 4.76
CA MET A 349 -21.27 24.13 3.91
C MET A 349 -21.02 24.34 2.41
N GLU A 350 -20.57 25.53 2.02
CA GLU A 350 -20.25 25.85 0.61
C GLU A 350 -19.04 25.03 0.14
N GLY A 351 -17.92 25.11 0.86
CA GLY A 351 -16.72 24.33 0.54
C GLY A 351 -16.97 22.82 0.65
N LEU A 352 -17.82 22.36 1.58
CA LEU A 352 -18.21 20.96 1.66
C LEU A 352 -18.91 20.49 0.38
N LYS A 353 -19.90 21.25 -0.11
CA LYS A 353 -20.67 20.93 -1.32
C LYS A 353 -19.80 20.95 -2.58
N GLU A 354 -18.90 21.93 -2.70
CA GLU A 354 -17.92 21.97 -3.79
C GLU A 354 -17.02 20.72 -3.78
N GLY A 355 -16.64 20.24 -2.60
CA GLY A 355 -15.83 19.03 -2.43
C GLY A 355 -16.51 17.73 -2.82
N PHE A 356 -17.85 17.68 -2.94
CA PHE A 356 -18.59 16.48 -3.34
C PHE A 356 -18.15 15.94 -4.72
N GLY A 357 -17.73 16.82 -5.64
CA GLY A 357 -17.23 16.39 -6.93
C GLY A 357 -16.06 15.40 -6.86
N ASN A 358 -15.21 15.49 -5.81
CA ASN A 358 -14.13 14.51 -5.59
C ASN A 358 -14.68 13.13 -5.23
N LEU A 359 -15.66 13.08 -4.31
CA LEU A 359 -16.35 11.84 -3.92
C LEU A 359 -17.10 11.22 -5.11
N ASP A 360 -17.85 12.04 -5.86
CA ASP A 360 -18.63 11.61 -7.04
C ASP A 360 -17.74 10.90 -8.06
N LYS A 361 -16.55 11.46 -8.30
CA LYS A 361 -15.58 10.89 -9.23
C LYS A 361 -15.03 9.56 -8.75
N HIS A 362 -14.71 9.43 -7.47
CA HIS A 362 -14.26 8.17 -6.88
C HIS A 362 -15.34 7.08 -6.95
N VAL A 363 -16.59 7.40 -6.59
CA VAL A 363 -17.72 6.46 -6.68
C VAL A 363 -17.90 5.97 -8.12
N ARG A 364 -17.93 6.89 -9.10
CA ARG A 364 -18.03 6.54 -10.52
C ARG A 364 -16.87 5.64 -10.97
N ASN A 365 -15.64 5.97 -10.59
CA ASN A 365 -14.47 5.18 -10.94
C ASN A 365 -14.56 3.75 -10.36
N LEU A 366 -14.97 3.59 -9.11
CA LEU A 366 -15.13 2.27 -8.50
C LEU A 366 -16.24 1.45 -9.15
N ARG A 367 -17.35 2.10 -9.52
CA ARG A 367 -18.43 1.43 -10.27
C ARG A 367 -17.97 0.93 -11.64
N SER A 368 -17.02 1.61 -12.30
CA SER A 368 -16.46 1.13 -13.57
C SER A 368 -15.66 -0.18 -13.45
N PHE A 369 -15.23 -0.55 -12.23
CA PHE A 369 -14.64 -1.86 -11.92
C PHE A 369 -15.69 -2.93 -11.56
N GLY A 370 -16.98 -2.64 -11.67
CA GLY A 370 -18.07 -3.54 -11.23
C GLY A 370 -18.31 -3.52 -9.73
N GLN A 371 -17.75 -2.54 -8.99
CA GLN A 371 -17.83 -2.55 -7.55
C GLN A 371 -19.13 -1.94 -7.02
N GLN A 372 -19.75 -2.64 -6.08
CA GLN A 372 -20.70 -2.04 -5.16
C GLN A 372 -19.94 -1.16 -4.17
N VAL A 373 -20.50 0.02 -3.87
CA VAL A 373 -19.82 1.04 -3.06
C VAL A 373 -20.65 1.47 -1.86
N ILE A 374 -20.00 1.58 -0.70
CA ILE A 374 -20.52 2.22 0.51
C ILE A 374 -19.58 3.36 0.88
N VAL A 375 -20.12 4.46 1.42
CA VAL A 375 -19.36 5.54 2.01
C VAL A 375 -19.34 5.38 3.53
N ALA A 376 -18.14 5.18 4.09
CA ALA A 376 -17.89 5.23 5.53
C ALA A 376 -17.45 6.65 5.88
N PHE A 377 -18.27 7.38 6.60
CA PHE A 377 -17.95 8.71 7.06
C PHE A 377 -17.18 8.64 8.38
N ASN A 378 -15.88 8.94 8.35
CA ASN A 378 -15.04 8.99 9.54
C ASN A 378 -15.22 10.34 10.22
N ARG A 379 -16.05 10.37 11.28
CA ARG A 379 -16.48 11.59 11.97
C ARG A 379 -15.42 12.09 12.94
N PHE A 380 -15.10 13.38 12.85
CA PHE A 380 -14.28 14.11 13.83
C PHE A 380 -15.14 14.94 14.77
N ALA A 381 -14.58 15.28 15.93
CA ALA A 381 -15.29 16.09 16.95
C ALA A 381 -15.67 17.50 16.47
N SER A 382 -15.01 18.00 15.44
CA SER A 382 -15.30 19.31 14.83
C SER A 382 -16.46 19.29 13.83
N ASP A 383 -16.93 18.11 13.41
CA ASP A 383 -17.92 17.98 12.36
C ASP A 383 -19.32 18.25 12.92
N THR A 384 -20.07 19.12 12.26
CA THR A 384 -21.45 19.46 12.66
C THR A 384 -22.45 18.42 12.15
N ASP A 385 -23.60 18.28 12.82
CA ASP A 385 -24.66 17.37 12.38
C ASP A 385 -25.22 17.78 11.02
N GLU A 386 -25.23 19.08 10.71
CA GLU A 386 -25.67 19.61 9.41
C GLU A 386 -24.73 19.20 8.27
N GLU A 387 -23.41 19.25 8.49
CA GLU A 387 -22.41 18.78 7.52
C GLU A 387 -22.54 17.27 7.30
N VAL A 388 -22.69 16.49 8.36
CA VAL A 388 -22.87 15.02 8.29
C VAL A 388 -24.14 14.67 7.50
N GLU A 389 -25.26 15.36 7.79
CA GLU A 389 -26.53 15.13 7.11
C GLU A 389 -26.48 15.53 5.63
N ALA A 390 -25.77 16.61 5.29
CA ALA A 390 -25.56 17.00 3.90
C ALA A 390 -24.77 15.94 3.11
N ILE A 391 -23.75 15.34 3.72
CA ILE A 391 -22.98 14.25 3.12
C ILE A 391 -23.86 13.00 2.95
N ARG A 392 -24.64 12.64 3.99
CA ARG A 392 -25.58 11.51 3.93
C ARG A 392 -26.53 11.63 2.76
N ARG A 393 -27.25 12.75 2.66
CA ARG A 393 -28.19 13.00 1.55
C ARG A 393 -27.51 12.93 0.20
N HIS A 394 -26.33 13.51 0.07
CA HIS A 394 -25.57 13.44 -1.17
C HIS A 394 -25.24 11.99 -1.57
N CYS A 395 -24.84 11.16 -0.61
CA CYS A 395 -24.54 9.75 -0.85
C CYS A 395 -25.81 8.95 -1.21
N GLU A 396 -26.87 9.08 -0.42
CA GLU A 396 -28.07 8.25 -0.53
C GLU A 396 -28.97 8.70 -1.69
N GLU A 397 -29.22 10.02 -1.85
CA GLU A 397 -30.19 10.56 -2.82
C GLU A 397 -29.56 10.84 -4.19
N LYS A 398 -28.29 11.29 -4.26
CA LYS A 398 -27.64 11.65 -5.52
C LYS A 398 -26.74 10.56 -6.06
N LEU A 399 -25.94 9.92 -5.21
CA LEU A 399 -25.03 8.86 -5.63
C LEU A 399 -25.65 7.46 -5.56
N GLU A 400 -26.76 7.31 -4.85
CA GLU A 400 -27.43 6.03 -4.62
C GLU A 400 -26.44 4.97 -4.06
N VAL A 401 -25.66 5.39 -3.03
CA VAL A 401 -24.72 4.53 -2.30
C VAL A 401 -25.08 4.51 -0.82
N GLY A 402 -24.84 3.39 -0.15
CA GLY A 402 -25.02 3.28 1.29
C GLY A 402 -24.07 4.23 2.03
N PHE A 403 -24.55 4.77 3.15
CA PHE A 403 -23.80 5.68 4.01
C PHE A 403 -23.89 5.23 5.47
N ALA A 404 -22.75 5.18 6.15
CA ALA A 404 -22.70 4.94 7.59
C ALA A 404 -21.63 5.82 8.26
N VAL A 405 -21.94 6.31 9.46
CA VAL A 405 -20.97 7.04 10.30
C VAL A 405 -20.08 6.04 11.02
N ASN A 406 -18.77 6.25 10.98
CA ASN A 406 -17.79 5.46 11.71
C ASN A 406 -17.22 6.26 12.89
N ASN A 407 -17.40 5.74 14.09
CA ASN A 407 -16.88 6.27 15.35
C ASN A 407 -15.87 5.32 16.03
N ALA A 408 -15.27 4.41 15.27
CA ALA A 408 -14.40 3.36 15.81
C ALA A 408 -13.15 3.92 16.51
N PHE A 409 -12.66 5.11 16.13
CA PHE A 409 -11.57 5.78 16.84
C PHE A 409 -11.88 5.95 18.33
N ALA A 410 -13.08 6.41 18.67
CA ALA A 410 -13.48 6.69 20.04
C ALA A 410 -14.09 5.47 20.77
N LYS A 411 -14.72 4.54 20.04
CA LYS A 411 -15.58 3.51 20.62
C LYS A 411 -15.20 2.06 20.19
N GLY A 412 -14.10 1.86 19.47
CA GLY A 412 -13.73 0.54 18.97
C GLY A 412 -14.82 -0.05 18.07
N GLY A 413 -15.05 -1.36 18.18
CA GLY A 413 -16.03 -2.08 17.38
C GLY A 413 -17.47 -1.59 17.54
N GLU A 414 -17.85 -1.13 18.73
CA GLU A 414 -19.16 -0.56 18.98
C GLU A 414 -19.45 0.68 18.10
N GLY A 415 -18.41 1.48 17.84
CA GLY A 415 -18.51 2.65 16.97
C GLY A 415 -18.62 2.34 15.48
N ALA A 416 -18.53 1.07 15.08
CA ALA A 416 -18.61 0.61 13.70
C ALA A 416 -19.75 -0.40 13.45
N VAL A 417 -20.65 -0.64 14.43
CA VAL A 417 -21.76 -1.60 14.31
C VAL A 417 -22.69 -1.23 13.15
N ASP A 418 -23.06 0.05 13.01
CA ASP A 418 -23.95 0.48 11.92
C ASP A 418 -23.30 0.24 10.55
N LEU A 419 -22.00 0.56 10.42
CA LEU A 419 -21.23 0.28 9.20
C LEU A 419 -21.15 -1.22 8.94
N ALA A 420 -20.93 -2.03 9.97
CA ALA A 420 -20.87 -3.51 9.84
C ALA A 420 -22.20 -4.11 9.39
N ASN A 421 -23.31 -3.65 9.93
CA ASN A 421 -24.65 -4.10 9.51
C ASN A 421 -24.93 -3.70 8.05
N LEU A 422 -24.61 -2.47 7.64
CA LEU A 422 -24.76 -2.03 6.26
C LEU A 422 -23.87 -2.83 5.29
N VAL A 423 -22.66 -3.19 5.70
CA VAL A 423 -21.75 -4.03 4.92
C VAL A 423 -22.33 -5.42 4.71
N VAL A 424 -22.81 -6.07 5.78
CA VAL A 424 -23.42 -7.41 5.70
C VAL A 424 -24.65 -7.39 4.81
N ASP A 425 -25.57 -6.45 5.03
CA ASP A 425 -26.77 -6.31 4.21
C ASP A 425 -26.44 -6.11 2.73
N THR A 426 -25.46 -5.26 2.43
CA THR A 426 -25.05 -4.99 1.05
C THR A 426 -24.43 -6.24 0.40
N ILE A 427 -23.57 -6.98 1.10
CA ILE A 427 -22.94 -8.19 0.56
C ILE A 427 -23.97 -9.30 0.33
N GLU A 428 -24.95 -9.45 1.23
CA GLU A 428 -25.98 -10.48 1.13
C GLU A 428 -27.01 -10.17 0.03
N ASN A 429 -27.36 -8.89 -0.21
CA ASN A 429 -28.42 -8.49 -1.13
C ASN A 429 -27.92 -7.92 -2.47
N LYS A 430 -26.79 -7.22 -2.49
CA LYS A 430 -26.22 -6.54 -3.67
C LYS A 430 -24.70 -6.57 -3.66
N PRO A 431 -24.04 -7.74 -3.74
CA PRO A 431 -22.58 -7.80 -3.82
C PRO A 431 -22.07 -7.16 -5.11
N SER A 432 -20.78 -6.83 -5.15
CA SER A 432 -20.11 -6.40 -6.38
C SER A 432 -20.24 -7.43 -7.49
N GLU A 433 -20.35 -6.94 -8.72
CA GLU A 433 -20.21 -7.75 -9.92
C GLU A 433 -18.78 -8.29 -10.09
N PRO A 434 -18.56 -9.29 -10.96
CA PRO A 434 -17.21 -9.71 -11.31
C PRO A 434 -16.35 -8.51 -11.74
N LEU A 435 -15.07 -8.48 -11.32
CA LEU A 435 -14.19 -7.37 -11.63
C LEU A 435 -14.05 -7.12 -13.13
N THR A 436 -14.26 -5.88 -13.51
CA THR A 436 -13.91 -5.32 -14.82
C THR A 436 -12.60 -4.54 -14.69
N PHE A 437 -11.63 -4.79 -15.55
CA PHE A 437 -10.35 -4.11 -15.50
C PHE A 437 -10.34 -2.89 -16.42
N THR A 438 -9.54 -1.88 -16.09
CA THR A 438 -9.44 -0.64 -16.87
C THR A 438 -8.86 -0.87 -18.27
N TYR A 439 -8.02 -1.88 -18.41
CA TYR A 439 -7.32 -2.23 -19.67
C TYR A 439 -7.14 -3.75 -19.80
N GLU A 440 -6.92 -4.21 -21.04
CA GLU A 440 -6.62 -5.60 -21.34
C GLU A 440 -5.11 -5.87 -21.26
N GLU A 441 -4.72 -7.11 -20.99
CA GLU A 441 -3.30 -7.51 -21.00
C GLU A 441 -2.66 -7.34 -22.38
N SER A 442 -3.44 -7.53 -23.45
CA SER A 442 -3.03 -7.37 -24.85
C SER A 442 -2.86 -5.92 -25.31
N ASP A 443 -3.34 -4.95 -24.54
CA ASP A 443 -3.09 -3.53 -24.84
C ASP A 443 -1.58 -3.22 -24.78
N CYS A 444 -1.07 -2.37 -25.68
CA CYS A 444 0.30 -1.85 -25.54
C CYS A 444 0.44 -0.95 -24.31
N VAL A 445 1.68 -0.70 -23.89
CA VAL A 445 1.97 0.05 -22.65
C VAL A 445 1.31 1.43 -22.65
N GLU A 446 1.45 2.17 -23.77
CA GLU A 446 0.84 3.49 -23.91
C GLU A 446 -0.68 3.42 -23.75
N ARG A 447 -1.32 2.43 -24.38
CA ARG A 447 -2.77 2.27 -24.31
C ARG A 447 -3.26 1.95 -22.90
N LYS A 448 -2.52 1.15 -22.14
CA LYS A 448 -2.81 0.89 -20.72
C LYS A 448 -2.73 2.17 -19.89
N ILE A 449 -1.66 2.95 -20.06
CA ILE A 449 -1.47 4.23 -19.38
C ILE A 449 -2.57 5.22 -19.75
N GLU A 450 -2.90 5.35 -21.03
CA GLU A 450 -3.98 6.22 -21.53
C GLU A 450 -5.33 5.85 -20.91
N LYS A 451 -5.69 4.56 -20.90
CA LYS A 451 -6.95 4.10 -20.33
C LYS A 451 -7.06 4.46 -18.84
N VAL A 452 -5.98 4.29 -18.05
CA VAL A 452 -5.97 4.69 -16.64
C VAL A 452 -6.06 6.22 -16.50
N ALA A 453 -5.22 6.96 -17.20
CA ALA A 453 -5.15 8.42 -17.08
C ALA A 453 -6.45 9.11 -17.56
N CYS A 454 -7.00 8.69 -18.70
CA CYS A 454 -8.20 9.31 -19.25
C CYS A 454 -9.47 8.86 -18.52
N ASN A 455 -9.66 7.56 -18.30
CA ASN A 455 -10.91 7.04 -17.76
C ASN A 455 -11.06 7.31 -16.24
N LEU A 456 -9.96 7.19 -15.48
CA LEU A 456 -10.01 7.31 -14.02
C LEU A 456 -9.55 8.69 -13.53
N TYR A 457 -8.49 9.26 -14.13
CA TYR A 457 -7.99 10.56 -13.67
C TYR A 457 -8.65 11.74 -14.37
N GLY A 458 -9.20 11.54 -15.60
CA GLY A 458 -9.86 12.58 -16.37
C GLY A 458 -8.91 13.42 -17.21
N ALA A 459 -7.73 12.87 -17.55
CA ALA A 459 -6.82 13.48 -18.50
C ALA A 459 -7.45 13.53 -19.90
N SER A 460 -7.16 14.58 -20.67
CA SER A 460 -7.56 14.70 -22.09
C SER A 460 -6.52 14.10 -23.04
N VAL A 461 -5.25 14.10 -22.62
CA VAL A 461 -4.13 13.61 -23.43
C VAL A 461 -3.01 13.10 -22.52
N VAL A 462 -2.31 12.05 -22.97
CA VAL A 462 -1.11 11.54 -22.31
C VAL A 462 0.10 11.83 -23.19
N THR A 463 1.14 12.40 -22.61
CA THR A 463 2.39 12.70 -23.30
C THR A 463 3.57 12.00 -22.63
N TYR A 464 4.65 11.81 -23.36
CA TYR A 464 5.79 11.02 -22.91
C TYR A 464 7.10 11.76 -23.16
N SER A 465 8.02 11.71 -22.19
CA SER A 465 9.40 12.15 -22.39
C SER A 465 10.10 11.33 -23.49
N LEU A 466 11.20 11.85 -24.02
CA LEU A 466 12.03 11.08 -24.98
C LEU A 466 12.59 9.80 -24.35
N HIS A 467 12.93 9.85 -23.05
CA HIS A 467 13.41 8.68 -22.31
C HIS A 467 12.31 7.63 -22.18
N SER A 468 11.13 8.02 -21.72
CA SER A 468 9.98 7.11 -21.60
C SER A 468 9.65 6.39 -22.90
N ARG A 469 9.71 7.10 -24.06
CA ARG A 469 9.49 6.47 -25.38
C ARG A 469 10.55 5.42 -25.73
N LYS A 470 11.82 5.63 -25.32
CA LYS A 470 12.89 4.64 -25.51
C LYS A 470 12.65 3.40 -24.64
N VAL A 471 12.25 3.58 -23.39
CA VAL A 471 11.95 2.47 -22.48
C VAL A 471 10.73 1.67 -22.96
N ILE A 472 9.68 2.32 -23.48
CA ILE A 472 8.51 1.62 -24.08
C ILE A 472 8.95 0.72 -25.24
N LYS A 473 9.80 1.22 -26.16
CA LYS A 473 10.34 0.39 -27.25
C LYS A 473 11.15 -0.80 -26.73
N LEU A 474 11.92 -0.61 -25.66
CA LEU A 474 12.67 -1.70 -25.01
C LEU A 474 11.71 -2.75 -24.44
N ILE A 475 10.63 -2.33 -23.76
CA ILE A 475 9.59 -3.22 -23.23
C ILE A 475 8.96 -4.06 -24.35
N GLU A 476 8.67 -3.45 -25.51
CA GLU A 476 8.16 -4.17 -26.70
C GLU A 476 9.18 -5.19 -27.21
N GLN A 477 10.45 -4.82 -27.34
CA GLN A 477 11.53 -5.72 -27.78
C GLN A 477 11.74 -6.90 -26.83
N MET A 478 11.55 -6.68 -25.52
CA MET A 478 11.62 -7.73 -24.50
C MET A 478 10.37 -8.62 -24.47
N GLY A 479 9.29 -8.27 -25.17
CA GLY A 479 8.04 -9.04 -25.20
C GLY A 479 7.23 -8.98 -23.89
N ILE A 480 7.45 -7.96 -23.06
CA ILE A 480 6.83 -7.81 -21.73
C ILE A 480 5.73 -6.73 -21.69
N SER A 481 5.22 -6.31 -22.82
CA SER A 481 4.12 -5.32 -22.89
C SER A 481 2.83 -5.78 -22.22
N HIS A 482 2.67 -7.09 -21.96
CA HIS A 482 1.53 -7.66 -21.26
C HIS A 482 1.51 -7.34 -19.74
N TYR A 483 2.64 -6.90 -19.15
CA TYR A 483 2.67 -6.53 -17.74
C TYR A 483 1.68 -5.41 -17.41
N PRO A 484 1.05 -5.43 -16.21
CA PRO A 484 0.21 -4.34 -15.75
C PRO A 484 1.03 -3.06 -15.54
N VAL A 485 0.37 -1.92 -15.73
CA VAL A 485 0.95 -0.60 -15.46
C VAL A 485 0.61 -0.12 -14.06
N CYS A 486 1.60 0.46 -13.40
CA CYS A 486 1.50 1.08 -12.08
C CYS A 486 1.81 2.56 -12.23
N ILE A 487 0.78 3.42 -12.16
CA ILE A 487 0.99 4.86 -12.27
C ILE A 487 1.54 5.42 -10.95
N ALA A 488 2.73 5.99 -11.00
CA ALA A 488 3.34 6.71 -9.88
C ALA A 488 3.08 8.21 -10.05
N LYS A 489 2.28 8.80 -9.15
CA LYS A 489 1.92 10.22 -9.15
C LYS A 489 1.67 10.73 -7.74
N THR A 490 1.43 12.05 -7.61
CA THR A 490 1.01 12.63 -6.33
C THR A 490 -0.28 11.99 -5.81
N GLN A 491 -0.36 11.80 -4.50
CA GLN A 491 -1.55 11.30 -3.81
C GLN A 491 -2.60 12.39 -3.53
N TYR A 492 -2.29 13.66 -3.77
CA TYR A 492 -3.13 14.80 -3.39
C TYR A 492 -4.06 15.31 -4.50
N SER A 493 -3.98 14.76 -5.69
CA SER A 493 -4.78 15.17 -6.85
C SER A 493 -5.06 13.99 -7.78
N PHE A 494 -6.13 14.06 -8.57
CA PHE A 494 -6.29 13.19 -9.74
C PHE A 494 -5.23 13.46 -10.81
N SER A 495 -4.75 14.71 -10.93
CA SER A 495 -3.66 15.08 -11.84
C SER A 495 -2.29 14.71 -11.26
N ALA A 496 -1.21 15.06 -11.98
CA ALA A 496 0.16 14.97 -11.50
C ALA A 496 0.63 16.20 -10.67
N ASP A 497 -0.21 17.24 -10.54
CA ASP A 497 0.08 18.44 -9.76
C ASP A 497 -0.59 18.36 -8.36
N PRO A 498 0.18 18.33 -7.26
CA PRO A 498 -0.35 18.23 -5.90
C PRO A 498 -1.11 19.48 -5.42
N LYS A 499 -1.10 20.57 -6.17
CA LYS A 499 -1.78 21.82 -5.82
C LYS A 499 -3.22 21.91 -6.35
N ILE A 500 -3.60 21.01 -7.24
CA ILE A 500 -4.92 21.02 -7.87
C ILE A 500 -5.84 20.08 -7.11
N TYR A 501 -6.85 20.61 -6.45
CA TYR A 501 -7.81 19.87 -5.64
C TYR A 501 -9.13 19.61 -6.39
N GLY A 502 -10.02 18.81 -5.79
CA GLY A 502 -11.38 18.55 -6.30
C GLY A 502 -11.43 17.48 -7.41
N ALA A 503 -12.42 17.58 -8.28
CA ALA A 503 -12.62 16.69 -9.43
C ALA A 503 -12.02 17.28 -10.69
N VAL A 504 -10.72 17.13 -10.87
CA VAL A 504 -9.98 17.68 -12.02
C VAL A 504 -10.29 16.90 -13.29
N ASN A 505 -10.48 17.59 -14.42
CA ASN A 505 -10.68 17.01 -15.75
C ASN A 505 -9.99 17.86 -16.81
N ASN A 506 -9.83 17.30 -18.01
CA ASN A 506 -9.30 17.98 -19.21
C ASN A 506 -7.90 18.56 -19.03
N PHE A 507 -6.98 17.76 -18.49
CA PHE A 507 -5.56 18.15 -18.31
C PHE A 507 -4.64 17.21 -19.11
N GLU A 508 -3.45 17.69 -19.40
CA GLU A 508 -2.37 16.87 -19.95
C GLU A 508 -1.75 16.03 -18.84
N PHE A 509 -1.57 14.73 -19.09
CA PHE A 509 -0.90 13.81 -18.18
C PHE A 509 0.46 13.40 -18.77
N HIS A 510 1.53 13.99 -18.24
CA HIS A 510 2.88 13.79 -18.74
C HIS A 510 3.60 12.66 -18.02
N ILE A 511 4.03 11.62 -18.76
CA ILE A 511 4.89 10.54 -18.26
C ILE A 511 6.35 10.96 -18.42
N LYS A 512 6.97 11.28 -17.29
CA LYS A 512 8.35 11.75 -17.17
C LYS A 512 9.35 10.60 -17.33
N ASP A 513 9.02 9.43 -16.75
CA ASP A 513 9.90 8.27 -16.73
C ASP A 513 9.10 6.97 -16.66
N ILE A 514 9.73 5.85 -17.07
CA ILE A 514 9.19 4.49 -16.97
C ILE A 514 10.27 3.58 -16.38
N VAL A 515 9.88 2.83 -15.35
CA VAL A 515 10.72 1.83 -14.70
C VAL A 515 10.13 0.44 -14.92
N VAL A 516 10.97 -0.49 -15.35
CA VAL A 516 10.57 -1.90 -15.53
C VAL A 516 10.96 -2.69 -14.29
N ASN A 517 9.97 -3.12 -13.53
CA ASN A 517 10.14 -4.06 -12.43
C ASN A 517 9.84 -5.47 -12.97
N ASN A 518 10.84 -6.07 -13.63
CA ASN A 518 10.67 -7.30 -14.40
C ASN A 518 10.39 -8.52 -13.51
N GLY A 519 11.01 -8.58 -12.33
CA GLY A 519 10.75 -9.64 -11.34
C GLY A 519 9.37 -9.50 -10.71
N ALA A 520 8.90 -8.27 -10.46
CA ALA A 520 7.53 -8.02 -10.00
C ALA A 520 6.49 -8.14 -11.12
N GLU A 521 6.93 -8.27 -12.38
CA GLU A 521 6.08 -8.29 -13.59
C GLU A 521 5.16 -7.05 -13.63
N MET A 522 5.77 -5.86 -13.56
CA MET A 522 5.04 -4.60 -13.46
C MET A 522 5.83 -3.46 -14.12
N ILE A 523 5.12 -2.60 -14.84
CA ILE A 523 5.67 -1.39 -15.47
C ILE A 523 5.24 -0.18 -14.65
N VAL A 524 6.20 0.57 -14.09
CA VAL A 524 5.92 1.77 -13.29
C VAL A 524 6.06 3.01 -14.18
N ALA A 525 4.95 3.69 -14.44
CA ALA A 525 4.91 4.94 -15.21
C ALA A 525 4.89 6.13 -14.24
N ILE A 526 5.94 6.95 -14.27
CA ILE A 526 6.15 8.07 -13.33
C ILE A 526 5.63 9.37 -13.96
N ALA A 527 4.64 9.97 -13.29
CA ALA A 527 4.07 11.26 -13.64
C ALA A 527 4.30 12.29 -12.53
N GLY A 528 4.81 13.47 -12.89
CA GLY A 528 5.13 14.53 -11.94
C GLY A 528 6.45 14.31 -11.18
N GLU A 529 6.59 15.03 -10.06
CA GLU A 529 7.81 15.03 -9.24
C GLU A 529 7.68 14.00 -8.10
N ILE A 530 7.86 12.72 -8.42
CA ILE A 530 7.87 11.64 -7.46
C ILE A 530 9.29 11.29 -7.03
N LEU A 531 9.52 11.27 -5.73
CA LEU A 531 10.82 10.96 -5.12
C LEU A 531 10.76 9.56 -4.49
N ARG A 532 11.61 8.67 -4.97
CA ARG A 532 11.75 7.31 -4.43
C ARG A 532 12.57 7.27 -3.13
N MET A 533 13.32 8.34 -2.82
CA MET A 533 13.93 8.57 -1.51
C MET A 533 13.36 9.89 -0.95
N PRO A 534 12.36 9.83 -0.05
CA PRO A 534 11.80 11.01 0.61
C PRO A 534 12.83 11.72 1.48
N GLY A 535 12.66 13.04 1.68
CA GLY A 535 13.43 13.78 2.67
C GLY A 535 12.66 13.96 3.97
N LEU A 536 13.37 14.15 5.06
CA LEU A 536 12.76 14.55 6.33
C LEU A 536 12.13 15.95 6.20
N PRO A 537 11.00 16.22 6.89
CA PRO A 537 10.39 17.55 6.98
C PRO A 537 11.24 18.48 7.85
N LYS A 538 10.85 19.77 7.91
CA LYS A 538 11.52 20.77 8.76
C LYS A 538 11.45 20.40 10.25
N LYS A 539 10.35 19.78 10.68
CA LYS A 539 10.13 19.25 12.04
C LYS A 539 9.73 17.77 11.89
N PRO A 540 10.68 16.85 11.99
CA PRO A 540 10.39 15.42 11.91
C PRO A 540 9.71 14.93 13.20
N GLN A 541 8.90 13.88 13.08
CA GLN A 541 8.25 13.23 14.22
C GLN A 541 9.27 12.72 15.24
N ALA A 542 10.47 12.37 14.81
CA ALA A 542 11.58 11.96 15.65
C ALA A 542 11.91 12.95 16.79
N GLU A 543 11.61 14.25 16.64
CA GLU A 543 11.80 15.25 17.70
C GLU A 543 10.85 15.05 18.90
N HIS A 544 9.79 14.26 18.72
CA HIS A 544 8.75 14.00 19.73
C HIS A 544 8.80 12.57 20.29
N ILE A 545 9.65 11.70 19.72
CA ILE A 545 9.79 10.31 20.16
C ILE A 545 10.92 10.22 21.18
N ASP A 546 10.63 9.67 22.36
CA ASP A 546 11.61 9.51 23.43
C ASP A 546 11.32 8.25 24.27
N ILE A 547 12.23 7.92 25.17
CA ILE A 547 12.06 6.90 26.20
C ILE A 547 11.94 7.60 27.55
N VAL A 548 10.74 7.57 28.14
CA VAL A 548 10.45 8.16 29.43
C VAL A 548 10.08 7.03 30.41
N ASP A 549 10.81 6.91 31.50
CA ASP A 549 10.62 5.85 32.51
C ASP A 549 10.58 4.43 31.94
N GLY A 550 11.42 4.18 30.89
CA GLY A 550 11.52 2.89 30.22
C GLY A 550 10.40 2.62 29.17
N ASN A 551 9.54 3.60 28.92
CA ASN A 551 8.45 3.51 27.97
C ASN A 551 8.70 4.43 26.76
N ILE A 552 8.30 3.98 25.56
CA ILE A 552 8.37 4.81 24.34
C ILE A 552 7.24 5.85 24.39
N GLU A 553 7.56 7.12 24.22
CA GLU A 553 6.57 8.19 24.08
C GLU A 553 6.66 8.86 22.71
N GLY A 554 5.59 9.51 22.26
CA GLY A 554 5.54 10.23 21.00
C GLY A 554 5.45 9.38 19.74
N LEU A 555 5.49 8.05 19.84
CA LEU A 555 5.26 7.14 18.72
C LEU A 555 3.74 7.03 18.48
N SER A 556 3.27 7.35 17.27
CA SER A 556 1.84 7.36 16.91
C SER A 556 1.58 6.64 15.60
#